data_a26a3b0d25534de0d97c91cca1c9d67c
#
_entry.id   a26a3b0d25534de0d97c91cca1c9d67c
#
_cell.length_a   1.000
_cell.length_b   1.000
_cell.length_c   1.000
_cell.angle_alpha   90.00
_cell.angle_beta   90.00
_cell.angle_gamma   90.00
#
_symmetry.space_group_name_H-M   'P 1'
#
loop_
_entity.id
_entity.type
_entity.pdbx_description
1 polymer ?
#
loop_
_entity_poly.entity_id
_entity_poly.type
_entity_poly.pdbx_seq_one_letter_code
_entity_poly.pdbx_strand_id
1 'polypeptide(L)'
;MTRVRLFAALKELAGAGEVELEASSVGEVLDRLSERLGPRFDRIMERGSVMVDGRRVGREEPLAPVSDVALLPPVSGGAANQPERKEVS
;
A
#
# COMPACT_ATOMS: atom_id res chain seq x y z
N MET A 1 -7.17 9.84 13.78
CA MET A 1 -7.21 9.24 12.45
C MET A 1 -5.87 8.62 12.13
N THR A 2 -5.89 7.58 11.31
CA THR A 2 -4.67 6.88 10.94
C THR A 2 -4.11 7.47 9.67
N ARG A 3 -2.80 7.71 9.67
CA ARG A 3 -2.12 8.22 8.49
C ARG A 3 -1.70 7.06 7.58
N VAL A 4 -2.01 7.18 6.30
CA VAL A 4 -1.68 6.16 5.32
C VAL A 4 -0.85 6.80 4.22
N ARG A 5 0.37 6.32 4.03
CA ARG A 5 1.26 6.82 2.99
C ARG A 5 1.12 5.94 1.76
N LEU A 6 1.08 6.60 0.60
CA LEU A 6 0.88 5.94 -0.68
C LEU A 6 2.09 6.19 -1.56
N PHE A 7 2.55 5.15 -2.26
CA PHE A 7 3.76 5.24 -3.06
C PHE A 7 3.49 4.86 -4.51
N ALA A 8 4.28 5.45 -5.41
CA ALA A 8 4.32 5.12 -6.83
C ALA A 8 2.91 5.14 -7.45
N ALA A 9 2.47 4.06 -8.08
CA ALA A 9 1.19 4.03 -8.77
C ALA A 9 0.02 4.35 -7.86
N LEU A 10 0.11 3.99 -6.58
CA LEU A 10 -0.97 4.30 -5.62
C LEU A 10 -1.05 5.79 -5.36
N LYS A 11 0.09 6.45 -5.26
CA LYS A 11 0.14 7.89 -5.08
C LYS A 11 -0.48 8.59 -6.28
N GLU A 12 -0.16 8.13 -7.48
CA GLU A 12 -0.70 8.71 -8.70
C GLU A 12 -2.20 8.51 -8.78
N LEU A 13 -2.67 7.31 -8.43
CA LEU A 13 -4.10 7.01 -8.49
C LEU A 13 -4.89 7.87 -7.51
N ALA A 14 -4.37 8.08 -6.32
CA ALA A 14 -5.05 8.85 -5.29
C ALA A 14 -4.89 10.36 -5.46
N GLY A 15 -3.88 10.78 -6.20
CA GLY A 15 -3.58 12.20 -6.34
C GLY A 15 -2.91 12.79 -5.11
N ALA A 16 -2.43 11.94 -4.20
CA ALA A 16 -1.80 12.40 -2.96
C ALA A 16 -0.88 11.31 -2.45
N GLY A 17 0.21 11.73 -1.81
CA GLY A 17 1.16 10.80 -1.22
C GLY A 17 0.79 10.35 0.17
N GLU A 18 -0.26 10.94 0.74
CA GLU A 18 -0.68 10.62 2.10
C GLU A 18 -2.15 10.94 2.25
N VAL A 19 -2.87 10.06 2.92
CA VAL A 19 -4.26 10.30 3.26
C VAL A 19 -4.47 9.93 4.72
N GLU A 20 -5.53 10.49 5.33
CA GLU A 20 -5.90 10.16 6.68
C GLU A 20 -7.26 9.49 6.66
N LEU A 21 -7.36 8.38 7.36
CA LEU A 21 -8.57 7.57 7.40
C LEU A 21 -8.85 7.15 8.82
N GLU A 22 -10.14 7.00 9.12
CA GLU A 22 -10.54 6.41 10.38
C GLU A 22 -10.67 4.91 10.16
N ALA A 23 -9.76 4.14 10.76
CA ALA A 23 -9.73 2.71 10.58
C ALA A 23 -9.10 2.05 11.79
N SER A 24 -9.61 0.89 12.18
CA SER A 24 -9.10 0.15 13.32
C SER A 24 -8.29 -1.08 12.90
N SER A 25 -8.20 -1.34 11.60
CA SER A 25 -7.40 -2.46 11.08
C SER A 25 -6.94 -2.14 9.67
N VAL A 26 -5.91 -2.86 9.23
CA VAL A 26 -5.42 -2.74 7.87
C VAL A 26 -6.52 -3.06 6.86
N GLY A 27 -7.34 -4.08 7.16
CA GLY A 27 -8.44 -4.42 6.28
C GLY A 27 -9.39 -3.26 6.04
N GLU A 28 -9.70 -2.49 7.10
CA GLU A 28 -10.56 -1.33 6.95
C GLU A 28 -9.93 -0.26 6.08
N VAL A 29 -8.61 -0.04 6.23
CA VAL A 29 -7.92 0.92 5.38
C VAL A 29 -8.05 0.51 3.92
N LEU A 30 -7.81 -0.77 3.62
CA LEU A 30 -7.89 -1.25 2.25
C LEU A 30 -9.31 -1.15 1.70
N ASP A 31 -10.32 -1.48 2.51
CA ASP A 31 -11.70 -1.40 2.07
C ASP A 31 -12.13 0.04 1.79
N ARG A 32 -11.75 0.97 2.65
CA ARG A 32 -12.10 2.37 2.45
C ARG A 32 -11.43 2.96 1.23
N LEU A 33 -10.18 2.60 0.98
CA LEU A 33 -9.47 3.09 -0.21
C LEU A 33 -10.02 2.44 -1.47
N SER A 34 -10.43 1.18 -1.38
CA SER A 34 -11.08 0.51 -2.50
C SER A 34 -12.36 1.23 -2.90
N GLU A 35 -13.14 1.67 -1.92
CA GLU A 35 -14.36 2.41 -2.20
C GLU A 35 -14.07 3.75 -2.88
N ARG A 36 -13.00 4.42 -2.46
CA ARG A 36 -12.65 5.73 -3.02
C ARG A 36 -12.00 5.63 -4.38
N LEU A 37 -11.11 4.68 -4.56
CA LEU A 37 -10.23 4.64 -5.73
C LEU A 37 -10.65 3.61 -6.77
N GLY A 38 -11.52 2.68 -6.40
CA GLY A 38 -12.13 1.76 -7.33
C GLY A 38 -11.27 0.53 -7.64
N PRO A 39 -11.65 -0.22 -8.69
CA PRO A 39 -11.00 -1.51 -8.99
C PRO A 39 -9.51 -1.42 -9.29
N ARG A 40 -9.04 -0.27 -9.74
CA ARG A 40 -7.61 -0.12 -10.03
C ARG A 40 -6.78 -0.23 -8.76
N PHE A 41 -7.31 0.32 -7.66
CA PHE A 41 -6.65 0.18 -6.36
C PHE A 41 -6.56 -1.29 -5.98
N ASP A 42 -7.67 -2.01 -6.10
CA ASP A 42 -7.70 -3.43 -5.73
C ASP A 42 -6.70 -4.22 -6.54
N ARG A 43 -6.62 -3.94 -7.84
CA ARG A 43 -5.73 -4.66 -8.73
C ARG A 43 -4.28 -4.45 -8.36
N ILE A 44 -3.93 -3.21 -8.02
CA ILE A 44 -2.56 -2.89 -7.60
C ILE A 44 -2.24 -3.59 -6.28
N MET A 45 -3.18 -3.56 -5.34
CA MET A 45 -2.92 -4.11 -4.02
C MET A 45 -2.94 -5.63 -3.97
N GLU A 46 -3.48 -6.29 -4.99
CA GLU A 46 -3.41 -7.76 -5.05
C GLU A 46 -1.99 -8.26 -4.94
N ARG A 47 -1.05 -7.52 -5.48
CA ARG A 47 0.37 -7.89 -5.45
C ARG A 47 1.19 -6.90 -4.65
N GLY A 48 0.54 -5.96 -4.00
CA GLY A 48 1.22 -4.98 -3.19
C GLY A 48 1.48 -5.47 -1.78
N SER A 49 2.00 -4.57 -0.97
CA SER A 49 2.33 -4.88 0.42
C SER A 49 1.83 -3.77 1.32
N VAL A 50 1.55 -4.13 2.58
CA VAL A 50 1.20 -3.16 3.61
C VAL A 50 2.24 -3.23 4.71
N MET A 51 2.74 -2.07 5.11
CA MET A 51 3.67 -1.95 6.22
C MET A 51 3.03 -1.12 7.31
N VAL A 52 3.18 -1.55 8.55
CA VAL A 52 2.75 -0.78 9.71
C VAL A 52 3.94 -0.62 10.64
N ASP A 53 4.32 0.63 10.89
CA ASP A 53 5.45 0.95 11.75
C ASP A 53 6.71 0.19 11.34
N GLY A 54 6.93 0.06 10.04
CA GLY A 54 8.12 -0.57 9.50
C GLY A 54 8.06 -2.09 9.38
N ARG A 55 6.91 -2.72 9.71
CA ARG A 55 6.75 -4.17 9.61
C ARG A 55 5.73 -4.52 8.55
N ARG A 56 6.01 -5.56 7.77
CA ARG A 56 5.07 -6.06 6.78
C ARG A 56 3.96 -6.84 7.48
N VAL A 57 2.72 -6.51 7.15
CA VAL A 57 1.56 -7.08 7.85
C VAL A 57 0.46 -7.47 6.88
N GLY A 58 -0.53 -8.21 7.40
CA GLY A 58 -1.71 -8.60 6.63
C GLY A 58 -2.92 -7.77 7.00
N ARG A 59 -4.07 -8.14 6.43
CA ARG A 59 -5.31 -7.40 6.62
C ARG A 59 -5.80 -7.38 8.06
N GLU A 60 -5.46 -8.40 8.83
CA GLU A 60 -5.97 -8.54 10.20
C GLU A 60 -5.20 -7.69 11.21
N GLU A 61 -4.14 -7.03 10.78
CA GLU A 61 -3.33 -6.23 11.70
C GLU A 61 -4.16 -5.08 12.28
N PRO A 62 -4.25 -4.98 13.62
CA PRO A 62 -4.97 -3.86 14.24
C PRO A 62 -4.17 -2.58 14.13
N LEU A 63 -4.88 -1.44 14.11
CA LEU A 63 -4.25 -0.14 13.98
C LEU A 63 -4.65 0.76 15.13
N ALA A 64 -3.68 1.51 15.64
CA ALA A 64 -3.91 2.59 16.57
C ALA A 64 -3.93 3.91 15.81
N PRO A 65 -4.48 4.99 16.41
CA PRO A 65 -4.46 6.29 15.71
C PRO A 65 -3.07 6.77 15.36
N VAL A 66 -2.05 6.34 16.12
CA VAL A 66 -0.67 6.75 15.88
C VAL A 66 0.09 5.83 14.94
N SER A 67 -0.56 4.77 14.44
CA SER A 67 0.11 3.83 13.55
C SER A 67 0.49 4.51 12.24
N ASP A 68 1.68 4.16 11.72
CA ASP A 68 2.17 4.68 10.45
C ASP A 68 2.01 3.58 9.40
N VAL A 69 1.01 3.74 8.55
CA VAL A 69 0.67 2.75 7.53
C VAL A 69 1.26 3.18 6.19
N ALA A 70 1.90 2.26 5.49
CA ALA A 70 2.44 2.51 4.17
C ALA A 70 1.92 1.44 3.21
N LEU A 71 1.36 1.86 2.09
CA LEU A 71 0.88 0.97 1.04
C LEU A 71 1.86 1.02 -0.12
N LEU A 72 2.37 -0.13 -0.49
CA LEU A 72 3.41 -0.24 -1.51
C LEU A 72 2.90 -1.08 -2.67
N PRO A 73 2.96 -0.56 -3.90
CA PRO A 73 2.58 -1.36 -5.05
C PRO A 73 3.62 -2.46 -5.29
N PRO A 74 3.31 -3.44 -6.14
CA PRO A 74 4.27 -4.50 -6.43
C PRO A 74 5.49 -3.93 -7.14
N VAL A 75 6.66 -4.52 -6.86
CA VAL A 75 7.89 -4.19 -7.55
C VAL A 75 7.88 -4.95 -8.86
N SER A 76 8.03 -4.25 -9.97
CA SER A 76 8.15 -4.92 -11.25
C SER A 76 9.56 -5.45 -11.36
N GLY A 77 9.93 -6.44 -11.72
CA GLY A 77 11.11 -6.81 -11.63
C GLY A 77 11.93 -7.19 -12.37
N GLY A 78 11.61 -6.63 -12.14
CA GLY A 78 12.07 -6.66 -11.96
C GLY A 78 12.43 -6.75 -11.71
N ALA A 79 12.45 -6.82 -12.17
CA ALA A 79 12.70 -6.60 -11.69
C ALA A 79 13.01 -6.39 -11.41
N ALA A 80 13.06 -6.58 -11.99
CA ALA A 80 13.28 -6.14 -11.50
C ALA A 80 13.69 -6.07 -11.33
N ASN A 81 13.70 -6.37 -11.99
CA ASN A 81 14.07 -6.08 -11.65
C ASN A 81 14.66 -6.25 -11.64
N GLN A 82 14.88 -6.73 -12.12
CA GLN A 82 15.36 -6.70 -12.04
C GLN A 82 15.98 -6.88 -12.16
N PRO A 83 16.52 -7.34 -12.56
CA PRO A 83 17.06 -7.35 -12.60
C PRO A 83 17.69 -7.55 -12.92
N GLU A 84 17.71 -7.89 -13.23
CA GLU A 84 18.17 -7.79 -13.29
C GLU A 84 18.74 -8.06 -13.45
N ARG A 85 18.91 -8.62 -13.95
CA ARG A 85 19.34 -8.57 -14.03
C ARG A 85 20.00 -8.85 -14.30
N LYS A 86 20.08 -9.29 -14.67
CA LYS A 86 20.54 -9.16 -14.79
C LYS A 86 21.25 -9.22 -14.95
N GLU A 87 21.15 -9.68 -15.30
CA GLU A 87 21.58 -9.43 -15.21
C GLU A 87 22.03 -9.44 -15.14
N VAL A 88 22.25 -10.05 -15.74
CA VAL A 88 22.50 -9.79 -15.37
C VAL A 88 22.68 -9.76 -15.25
N SER A 89 22.70 -10.29 -15.67
CA SER A 89 22.62 -9.98 -15.20
C SER A 89 22.73 -9.65 -15.09
#